data_4d6b4f0a61ba46d54a78de0527aa708a
#
_entry.id   4d6b4f0a61ba46d54a78de0527aa708a
#
_cell.length_a   1.000
_cell.length_b   1.000
_cell.length_c   1.000
_cell.angle_alpha   90.00
_cell.angle_beta   90.00
_cell.angle_gamma   90.00
#
_symmetry.space_group_name_H-M   'P 1'
#
loop_
_entity.id
_entity.type
_entity.pdbx_description
1 polymer ?
#
loop_
_entity_poly.entity_id
_entity_poly.type
_entity_poly.pdbx_seq_one_letter_code
_entity_poly.pdbx_strand_id
1 'polypeptide(L)'
;MAFTLDFETGGLDCQDCACTQIAIHAVRIDTFETIDRYVKYISPYNKQPDKGVAKRKVLKSKFDKDDEQPMKYEEKALTYSAITMDMLESLGMDIKQVAAEVIDFIRKNILSKGRNIKPFLIGQNIGFDIGFMQQLMEYGGQMKEFAKLMRGETDFYGHFQPLYIDTIVLGQLALSHLDGMSSYKLEIMAEKFGIELDDAHDADADVTATTNVAMVCSQRMRNASGIDDGSMVMTKTEKSRVHFKI
;
A
#
# COMPACT_ATOMS: atom_id res chain seq x y z
N MET A 1 6.50 -3.50 13.31
CA MET A 1 5.11 -3.25 12.91
C MET A 1 5.07 -2.79 11.49
N ALA A 2 4.22 -3.37 10.67
CA ALA A 2 3.89 -2.87 9.33
C ALA A 2 2.37 -2.84 9.15
N PHE A 3 1.94 -2.15 8.10
CA PHE A 3 0.57 -2.19 7.62
C PHE A 3 0.58 -2.76 6.21
N THR A 4 -0.07 -3.91 6.03
CA THR A 4 -0.30 -4.46 4.69
C THR A 4 -1.58 -3.85 4.15
N LEU A 5 -1.56 -3.39 2.91
CA LEU A 5 -2.71 -2.72 2.31
C LEU A 5 -2.90 -3.11 0.85
N ASP A 6 -4.14 -2.93 0.40
CA ASP A 6 -4.58 -3.06 -0.97
C ASP A 6 -5.75 -2.11 -1.24
N PHE A 7 -5.89 -1.63 -2.47
CA PHE A 7 -6.99 -0.79 -2.92
C PHE A 7 -7.70 -1.41 -4.12
N GLU A 8 -9.01 -1.48 -4.03
CA GLU A 8 -9.82 -1.54 -5.23
C GLU A 8 -10.09 -0.11 -5.74
N THR A 9 -10.05 0.04 -7.06
CA THR A 9 -10.05 1.37 -7.68
C THR A 9 -11.00 1.44 -8.87
N GLY A 10 -11.43 2.65 -9.20
CA GLY A 10 -12.23 2.93 -10.38
C GLY A 10 -11.43 2.97 -11.69
N GLY A 11 -10.12 2.65 -11.67
CA GLY A 11 -9.24 2.64 -12.83
C GLY A 11 -7.77 2.79 -12.44
N LEU A 12 -6.88 2.92 -13.41
CA LEU A 12 -5.43 2.83 -13.18
C LEU A 12 -4.75 4.14 -12.76
N ASP A 13 -5.35 5.28 -13.05
CA ASP A 13 -4.74 6.59 -12.80
C ASP A 13 -5.30 7.23 -11.53
N CYS A 14 -4.51 7.26 -10.48
CA CYS A 14 -4.90 7.86 -9.20
C CYS A 14 -5.15 9.39 -9.26
N GLN A 15 -4.83 10.08 -10.34
CA GLN A 15 -5.17 11.50 -10.53
C GLN A 15 -6.60 11.67 -11.06
N ASP A 16 -7.09 10.68 -11.80
CA ASP A 16 -8.38 10.73 -12.49
C ASP A 16 -9.41 9.77 -11.90
N CYS A 17 -8.97 8.60 -11.44
CA CYS A 17 -9.83 7.51 -10.99
C CYS A 17 -9.99 7.49 -9.47
N ALA A 18 -11.14 7.01 -9.01
CA ALA A 18 -11.47 6.96 -7.59
C ALA A 18 -10.88 5.75 -6.87
N CYS A 19 -10.64 5.87 -5.56
CA CYS A 19 -10.61 4.71 -4.68
C CYS A 19 -12.02 4.18 -4.49
N THR A 20 -12.24 2.88 -4.57
CA THR A 20 -13.55 2.25 -4.36
C THR A 20 -13.62 1.44 -3.06
N GLN A 21 -12.54 0.75 -2.72
CA GLN A 21 -12.40 0.03 -1.44
C GLN A 21 -10.97 0.18 -0.95
N ILE A 22 -10.78 0.20 0.35
CA ILE A 22 -9.49 0.05 1.02
C ILE A 22 -9.56 -1.12 2.00
N ALA A 23 -8.54 -1.97 1.97
CA ALA A 23 -8.23 -2.90 3.05
C ALA A 23 -6.84 -2.58 3.62
N ILE A 24 -6.72 -2.57 4.93
CA ILE A 24 -5.45 -2.37 5.62
C ILE A 24 -5.40 -3.23 6.88
N HIS A 25 -4.37 -4.06 6.98
CA HIS A 25 -4.12 -4.92 8.13
C HIS A 25 -2.91 -4.43 8.93
N ALA A 26 -3.05 -4.43 10.24
CA ALA A 26 -1.95 -4.18 11.15
C ALA A 26 -1.21 -5.49 11.44
N VAL A 27 0.06 -5.58 11.05
CA VAL A 27 0.84 -6.83 11.04
C VAL A 27 2.09 -6.72 11.91
N ARG A 28 2.34 -7.69 12.75
CA ARG A 28 3.60 -7.85 13.48
C ARG A 28 4.66 -8.40 12.53
N ILE A 29 5.82 -7.76 12.47
CA ILE A 29 6.90 -8.16 11.55
C ILE A 29 7.70 -9.36 12.03
N ASP A 30 7.71 -9.62 13.33
CA ASP A 30 8.41 -10.75 13.92
C ASP A 30 7.70 -12.10 13.64
N THR A 31 6.36 -12.10 13.69
CA THR A 31 5.51 -13.29 13.51
C THR A 31 4.66 -13.28 12.26
N PHE A 32 4.47 -12.13 11.62
CA PHE A 32 3.49 -11.88 10.56
C PHE A 32 2.03 -12.10 10.99
N GLU A 33 1.77 -12.05 12.30
CA GLU A 33 0.43 -12.10 12.84
C GLU A 33 -0.33 -10.81 12.52
N THR A 34 -1.52 -10.95 11.93
CA THR A 34 -2.47 -9.86 11.76
C THR A 34 -3.18 -9.61 13.09
N ILE A 35 -2.98 -8.42 13.68
CA ILE A 35 -3.53 -8.05 14.99
C ILE A 35 -4.81 -7.25 14.89
N ASP A 36 -5.04 -6.58 13.77
CA ASP A 36 -6.24 -5.79 13.52
C ASP A 36 -6.46 -5.60 12.02
N ARG A 37 -7.71 -5.38 11.60
CA ARG A 37 -8.12 -5.20 10.22
C ARG A 37 -9.06 -4.01 10.07
N TYR A 38 -8.95 -3.33 8.94
CA TYR A 38 -9.86 -2.27 8.55
C TYR A 38 -10.17 -2.40 7.07
N VAL A 39 -11.46 -2.52 6.74
CA VAL A 39 -11.94 -2.64 5.35
C VAL A 39 -13.14 -1.73 5.19
N LYS A 40 -13.12 -0.88 4.14
CA LYS A 40 -14.24 0.03 3.84
C LYS A 40 -14.38 0.30 2.36
N TYR A 41 -15.64 0.32 1.91
CA TYR A 41 -16.02 0.94 0.64
C TYR A 41 -16.04 2.46 0.79
N ILE A 42 -15.71 3.16 -0.30
CA ILE A 42 -15.66 4.61 -0.35
C ILE A 42 -16.79 5.10 -1.26
N SER A 43 -17.65 5.96 -0.74
CA SER A 43 -18.75 6.58 -1.51
C SER A 43 -18.20 7.38 -2.69
N PRO A 44 -18.94 7.49 -3.79
CA PRO A 44 -18.54 8.33 -4.92
C PRO A 44 -18.23 9.77 -4.49
N TYR A 45 -17.14 10.32 -5.01
CA TYR A 45 -16.66 11.67 -4.67
C TYR A 45 -16.17 12.43 -5.91
N ASN A 46 -16.00 13.74 -5.74
CA ASN A 46 -15.57 14.64 -6.80
C ASN A 46 -14.06 14.91 -6.71
N LYS A 47 -13.46 15.21 -7.87
CA LYS A 47 -12.08 15.67 -7.96
C LYS A 47 -11.86 16.92 -7.11
N GLN A 48 -10.77 16.92 -6.37
CA GLN A 48 -10.32 18.16 -5.74
C GLN A 48 -9.54 19.01 -6.76
N PRO A 49 -9.70 20.34 -6.74
CA PRO A 49 -8.93 21.22 -7.62
C PRO A 49 -7.44 21.13 -7.30
N ASP A 50 -6.60 21.06 -8.35
CA ASP A 50 -5.16 21.05 -8.22
C ASP A 50 -4.65 22.19 -7.32
N LYS A 51 -3.94 21.84 -6.26
CA LYS A 51 -3.39 22.80 -5.28
C LYS A 51 -2.28 23.71 -5.86
N GLY A 52 -1.85 23.48 -7.11
CA GLY A 52 -0.72 24.18 -7.75
C GLY A 52 -1.07 25.34 -8.67
N VAL A 53 -2.31 25.44 -9.11
CA VAL A 53 -2.72 26.52 -10.00
C VAL A 53 -3.47 27.57 -9.19
N ALA A 54 -2.83 28.70 -8.89
CA ALA A 54 -3.52 29.87 -8.39
C ALA A 54 -4.61 30.24 -9.41
N LYS A 55 -5.81 29.70 -9.26
CA LYS A 55 -6.97 30.13 -10.05
C LYS A 55 -7.08 31.62 -9.85
N ARG A 56 -6.88 32.42 -10.92
CA ARG A 56 -7.31 33.80 -10.92
C ARG A 56 -8.70 33.81 -10.31
N LYS A 57 -8.91 34.61 -9.26
CA LYS A 57 -10.25 34.82 -8.69
C LYS A 57 -11.12 35.44 -9.77
N VAL A 58 -11.70 34.62 -10.60
CA VAL A 58 -12.83 35.02 -11.44
C VAL A 58 -13.98 35.16 -10.44
N LEU A 59 -14.55 36.36 -10.36
CA LEU A 59 -15.75 36.62 -9.57
C LEU A 59 -16.83 35.68 -10.10
N LYS A 60 -17.06 34.57 -9.41
CA LYS A 60 -18.15 33.63 -9.74
C LYS A 60 -19.46 34.36 -9.51
N SER A 61 -20.33 34.35 -10.50
CA SER A 61 -21.74 34.74 -10.36
C SER A 61 -22.42 33.76 -9.43
N LYS A 62 -23.48 34.17 -8.70
CA LYS A 62 -24.32 33.31 -7.91
C LYS A 62 -24.97 32.15 -8.69
N PHE A 63 -24.89 32.18 -10.02
CA PHE A 63 -25.47 31.21 -10.95
C PHE A 63 -24.41 30.29 -11.58
N ASP A 64 -23.11 30.55 -11.36
CA ASP A 64 -22.07 29.62 -11.80
C ASP A 64 -22.10 28.41 -10.86
N LYS A 65 -22.64 27.29 -11.36
CA LYS A 65 -22.48 25.99 -10.70
C LYS A 65 -20.98 25.75 -10.56
N ASP A 66 -20.54 25.33 -9.39
CA ASP A 66 -19.22 24.77 -9.26
C ASP A 66 -19.12 23.63 -10.28
N ASP A 67 -18.12 23.69 -11.17
CA ASP A 67 -17.81 22.57 -12.06
C ASP A 67 -17.27 21.42 -11.18
N GLU A 68 -18.19 20.76 -10.50
CA GLU A 68 -17.89 19.55 -9.77
C GLU A 68 -17.60 18.46 -10.79
N GLN A 69 -16.32 18.11 -10.89
CA GLN A 69 -15.91 16.99 -11.75
C GLN A 69 -15.89 15.72 -10.90
N PRO A 70 -16.76 14.73 -11.19
CA PRO A 70 -16.70 13.46 -10.50
C PRO A 70 -15.40 12.73 -10.83
N MET A 71 -14.90 11.93 -9.88
CA MET A 71 -13.84 10.97 -10.17
C MET A 71 -14.35 9.94 -11.17
N LYS A 72 -13.43 9.34 -11.93
CA LYS A 72 -13.77 8.30 -12.92
C LYS A 72 -13.96 6.95 -12.26
N TYR A 73 -14.93 6.19 -12.77
CA TYR A 73 -15.23 4.81 -12.45
C TYR A 73 -15.34 4.04 -13.76
N GLU A 74 -14.25 3.38 -14.15
CA GLU A 74 -14.18 2.60 -15.39
C GLU A 74 -14.91 1.28 -15.21
N GLU A 75 -15.82 0.95 -16.12
CA GLU A 75 -16.63 -0.29 -16.07
C GLU A 75 -15.74 -1.54 -15.95
N LYS A 76 -14.60 -1.55 -16.65
CA LYS A 76 -13.66 -2.68 -16.58
C LYS A 76 -13.07 -2.88 -15.18
N ALA A 77 -12.70 -1.79 -14.51
CA ALA A 77 -12.12 -1.84 -13.17
C ALA A 77 -13.17 -2.33 -12.16
N LEU A 78 -14.37 -1.76 -12.22
CA LEU A 78 -15.50 -2.18 -11.37
C LEU A 78 -15.91 -3.64 -11.60
N THR A 79 -15.90 -4.10 -12.86
CA THR A 79 -16.18 -5.51 -13.18
C THR A 79 -15.10 -6.44 -12.63
N TYR A 80 -13.84 -6.01 -12.67
CA TYR A 80 -12.71 -6.80 -12.19
C TYR A 80 -12.76 -7.01 -10.68
N SER A 81 -13.10 -5.97 -9.93
CA SER A 81 -13.24 -6.04 -8.47
C SER A 81 -14.64 -6.49 -8.00
N ALA A 82 -15.54 -6.81 -8.91
CA ALA A 82 -16.95 -7.11 -8.61
C ALA A 82 -17.69 -6.02 -7.78
N ILE A 83 -17.17 -4.78 -7.78
CA ILE A 83 -17.76 -3.63 -7.10
C ILE A 83 -18.73 -2.94 -8.07
N THR A 84 -19.90 -2.55 -7.58
CA THR A 84 -20.89 -1.81 -8.35
C THR A 84 -21.08 -0.40 -7.80
N MET A 85 -21.57 0.54 -8.65
CA MET A 85 -21.87 1.89 -8.18
C MET A 85 -22.94 1.88 -7.07
N ASP A 86 -23.95 0.99 -7.17
CA ASP A 86 -24.97 0.83 -6.13
C ASP A 86 -24.36 0.40 -4.78
N MET A 87 -23.35 -0.45 -4.79
CA MET A 87 -22.60 -0.81 -3.58
C MET A 87 -21.88 0.41 -2.99
N LEU A 88 -21.20 1.19 -3.84
CA LEU A 88 -20.49 2.38 -3.38
C LEU A 88 -21.44 3.45 -2.83
N GLU A 89 -22.62 3.62 -3.42
CA GLU A 89 -23.62 4.56 -2.94
C GLU A 89 -24.32 4.10 -1.66
N SER A 90 -24.54 2.79 -1.49
CA SER A 90 -25.28 2.25 -0.34
C SER A 90 -24.41 1.87 0.85
N LEU A 91 -23.20 1.34 0.61
CA LEU A 91 -22.29 0.83 1.64
C LEU A 91 -21.07 1.72 1.84
N GLY A 92 -20.78 2.59 0.87
CA GLY A 92 -19.60 3.45 0.89
C GLY A 92 -19.69 4.52 1.97
N MET A 93 -18.53 4.88 2.49
CA MET A 93 -18.34 5.93 3.47
C MET A 93 -17.66 7.15 2.83
N ASP A 94 -17.93 8.34 3.30
CA ASP A 94 -17.29 9.56 2.83
C ASP A 94 -15.76 9.47 2.91
N ILE A 95 -15.07 9.88 1.86
CA ILE A 95 -13.61 9.75 1.75
C ILE A 95 -12.85 10.44 2.88
N LYS A 96 -13.36 11.55 3.42
CA LYS A 96 -12.71 12.25 4.55
C LYS A 96 -12.87 11.46 5.83
N GLN A 97 -14.00 10.80 6.00
CA GLN A 97 -14.24 9.93 7.15
C GLN A 97 -13.35 8.69 7.06
N VAL A 98 -13.26 8.03 5.89
CA VAL A 98 -12.36 6.88 5.68
C VAL A 98 -10.91 7.27 5.97
N ALA A 99 -10.44 8.41 5.46
CA ALA A 99 -9.09 8.89 5.74
C ALA A 99 -8.83 9.11 7.24
N ALA A 100 -9.80 9.69 7.96
CA ALA A 100 -9.69 9.89 9.39
C ALA A 100 -9.66 8.56 10.16
N GLU A 101 -10.52 7.61 9.79
CA GLU A 101 -10.57 6.28 10.40
C GLU A 101 -9.28 5.48 10.13
N VAL A 102 -8.69 5.58 8.93
CA VAL A 102 -7.39 4.97 8.61
C VAL A 102 -6.28 5.55 9.49
N ILE A 103 -6.26 6.86 9.71
CA ILE A 103 -5.29 7.49 10.63
C ILE A 103 -5.48 7.00 12.07
N ASP A 104 -6.72 6.88 12.53
CA ASP A 104 -7.00 6.37 13.88
C ASP A 104 -6.66 4.89 14.01
N PHE A 105 -6.92 4.08 12.96
CA PHE A 105 -6.51 2.69 12.88
C PHE A 105 -4.98 2.53 12.97
N ILE A 106 -4.23 3.32 12.20
CA ILE A 106 -2.76 3.33 12.26
C ILE A 106 -2.30 3.72 13.66
N ARG A 107 -2.83 4.81 14.23
CA ARG A 107 -2.46 5.32 15.55
C ARG A 107 -2.74 4.31 16.67
N LYS A 108 -3.87 3.64 16.63
CA LYS A 108 -4.29 2.59 17.58
C LYS A 108 -3.32 1.41 17.58
N ASN A 109 -2.84 1.04 16.40
CA ASN A 109 -2.08 -0.19 16.18
C ASN A 109 -0.54 0.00 16.20
N ILE A 110 -0.04 1.20 16.44
CA ILE A 110 1.40 1.41 16.63
C ILE A 110 1.82 0.86 17.98
N LEU A 111 2.60 -0.23 17.97
CA LEU A 111 3.05 -0.93 19.19
C LEU A 111 4.17 -0.20 19.93
N SER A 112 4.94 0.64 19.26
CA SER A 112 6.08 1.35 19.85
C SER A 112 5.83 2.85 19.89
N LYS A 113 6.04 3.45 21.07
CA LYS A 113 5.97 4.92 21.26
C LYS A 113 7.31 5.62 20.97
N GLY A 114 8.34 4.90 20.52
CA GLY A 114 9.66 5.45 20.22
C GLY A 114 9.66 6.27 18.93
N ARG A 115 10.25 7.48 18.95
CA ARG A 115 10.33 8.37 17.79
C ARG A 115 10.99 7.76 16.56
N ASN A 116 11.83 6.73 16.74
CA ASN A 116 12.66 6.16 15.67
C ASN A 116 12.10 4.85 15.08
N ILE A 117 10.97 4.34 15.58
CA ILE A 117 10.39 3.08 15.12
C ILE A 117 8.99 3.36 14.60
N LYS A 118 8.94 3.98 13.43
CA LYS A 118 7.67 4.16 12.73
C LYS A 118 7.37 2.94 11.86
N PRO A 119 6.09 2.55 11.73
CA PRO A 119 5.68 1.48 10.83
C PRO A 119 5.91 1.85 9.36
N PHE A 120 5.96 0.85 8.51
CA PHE A 120 6.04 0.95 7.06
C PHE A 120 4.90 0.17 6.40
N LEU A 121 4.78 0.29 5.09
CA LEU A 121 3.74 -0.37 4.32
C LEU A 121 4.26 -1.65 3.67
N ILE A 122 3.36 -2.62 3.45
CA ILE A 122 3.58 -3.82 2.63
C ILE A 122 2.43 -3.91 1.64
N GLY A 123 2.69 -4.33 0.42
CA GLY A 123 1.66 -4.59 -0.58
C GLY A 123 2.20 -5.34 -1.79
N GLN A 124 1.31 -5.80 -2.62
CA GLN A 124 1.61 -6.42 -3.90
C GLN A 124 1.55 -5.36 -5.00
N ASN A 125 2.65 -5.13 -5.72
CA ASN A 125 2.73 -4.01 -6.67
C ASN A 125 2.37 -2.66 -6.02
N ILE A 126 2.74 -2.52 -4.78
CA ILE A 126 2.29 -1.46 -3.86
C ILE A 126 2.54 -0.04 -4.38
N GLY A 127 3.44 0.13 -5.34
CA GLY A 127 3.65 1.42 -5.99
C GLY A 127 2.38 2.01 -6.58
N PHE A 128 1.47 1.16 -7.04
CA PHE A 128 0.14 1.54 -7.51
C PHE A 128 -0.73 2.06 -6.35
N ASP A 129 -0.80 1.31 -5.26
CA ASP A 129 -1.62 1.63 -4.09
C ASP A 129 -1.15 2.87 -3.36
N ILE A 130 0.16 3.16 -3.38
CA ILE A 130 0.72 4.39 -2.80
C ILE A 130 0.09 5.64 -3.43
N GLY A 131 -0.14 5.65 -4.75
CA GLY A 131 -0.81 6.75 -5.42
C GLY A 131 -2.23 6.98 -4.88
N PHE A 132 -3.00 5.91 -4.69
CA PHE A 132 -4.35 5.98 -4.13
C PHE A 132 -4.36 6.27 -2.63
N MET A 133 -3.38 5.79 -1.87
CA MET A 133 -3.20 6.18 -0.47
C MET A 133 -2.91 7.67 -0.34
N GLN A 134 -2.07 8.23 -1.20
CA GLN A 134 -1.81 9.66 -1.24
C GLN A 134 -3.08 10.45 -1.59
N GLN A 135 -3.84 10.00 -2.59
CA GLN A 135 -5.12 10.59 -2.95
C GLN A 135 -6.09 10.58 -1.75
N LEU A 136 -6.27 9.44 -1.09
CA LEU A 136 -7.12 9.31 0.10
C LEU A 136 -6.71 10.29 1.21
N MET A 137 -5.42 10.34 1.53
CA MET A 137 -4.90 11.20 2.59
C MET A 137 -4.99 12.69 2.24
N GLU A 138 -4.80 13.06 0.97
CA GLU A 138 -4.94 14.44 0.51
C GLU A 138 -6.39 14.89 0.53
N TYR A 139 -7.31 14.08 -0.01
CA TYR A 139 -8.73 14.38 -0.10
C TYR A 139 -9.37 14.42 1.30
N GLY A 140 -8.90 13.56 2.20
CA GLY A 140 -9.27 13.57 3.62
C GLY A 140 -8.60 14.65 4.46
N GLY A 141 -7.62 15.39 3.91
CA GLY A 141 -6.85 16.37 4.66
C GLY A 141 -5.94 15.78 5.74
N GLN A 142 -5.61 14.50 5.65
CA GLN A 142 -4.87 13.72 6.66
C GLN A 142 -3.38 13.51 6.34
N MET A 143 -2.88 14.02 5.20
CA MET A 143 -1.50 13.79 4.77
C MET A 143 -0.44 14.14 5.83
N LYS A 144 -0.64 15.22 6.58
CA LYS A 144 0.29 15.64 7.64
C LYS A 144 0.35 14.64 8.79
N GLU A 145 -0.80 14.10 9.21
CA GLU A 145 -0.86 13.09 10.28
C GLU A 145 -0.30 11.76 9.78
N PHE A 146 -0.58 11.37 8.55
CA PHE A 146 -0.01 10.19 7.92
C PHE A 146 1.53 10.25 7.90
N ALA A 147 2.12 11.35 7.46
CA ALA A 147 3.57 11.56 7.46
C ALA A 147 4.21 11.55 8.86
N LYS A 148 3.46 11.97 9.90
CA LYS A 148 3.94 11.86 11.28
C LYS A 148 3.96 10.43 11.81
N LEU A 149 2.98 9.62 11.42
CA LEU A 149 2.81 8.26 11.92
C LEU A 149 3.66 7.25 11.17
N MET A 150 3.77 7.37 9.85
CA MET A 150 4.45 6.42 8.99
C MET A 150 5.93 6.74 8.81
N ARG A 151 6.71 5.68 8.56
CA ARG A 151 8.10 5.82 8.11
C ARG A 151 8.10 6.22 6.63
N GLY A 152 8.95 7.16 6.27
CA GLY A 152 9.08 7.66 4.90
C GLY A 152 9.90 8.93 4.85
N GLU A 153 10.00 9.47 3.66
CA GLU A 153 10.77 10.68 3.38
C GLU A 153 9.90 11.68 2.61
N THR A 154 10.26 12.95 2.68
CA THR A 154 9.64 13.97 1.85
C THR A 154 10.50 14.19 0.62
N ASP A 155 9.91 14.08 -0.57
CA ASP A 155 10.62 14.30 -1.81
C ASP A 155 10.96 15.79 -2.03
N PHE A 156 11.68 16.06 -3.11
CA PHE A 156 12.10 17.43 -3.47
C PHE A 156 10.92 18.40 -3.65
N TYR A 157 9.75 17.89 -4.03
CA TYR A 157 8.54 18.69 -4.25
C TYR A 157 7.69 18.87 -2.99
N GLY A 158 8.10 18.27 -1.87
CA GLY A 158 7.40 18.36 -0.60
C GLY A 158 6.31 17.29 -0.40
N HIS A 159 6.23 16.29 -1.28
CA HIS A 159 5.31 15.17 -1.13
C HIS A 159 5.90 14.08 -0.25
N PHE A 160 5.14 13.60 0.71
CA PHE A 160 5.55 12.51 1.57
C PHE A 160 5.49 11.18 0.82
N GLN A 161 6.63 10.48 0.78
CA GLN A 161 6.77 9.15 0.23
C GLN A 161 6.92 8.15 1.38
N PRO A 162 5.90 7.33 1.66
CA PRO A 162 5.99 6.33 2.71
C PRO A 162 7.00 5.24 2.33
N LEU A 163 7.74 4.72 3.32
CA LEU A 163 8.56 3.53 3.11
C LEU A 163 7.64 2.33 2.94
N TYR A 164 7.91 1.51 1.93
CA TYR A 164 7.16 0.28 1.68
C TYR A 164 8.06 -0.89 1.28
N ILE A 165 7.49 -2.07 1.39
CA ILE A 165 8.05 -3.32 0.88
C ILE A 165 7.06 -3.89 -0.13
N ASP A 166 7.53 -4.09 -1.36
CA ASP A 166 6.77 -4.72 -2.42
C ASP A 166 7.00 -6.24 -2.39
N THR A 167 5.93 -7.02 -2.32
CA THR A 167 6.01 -8.48 -2.31
C THR A 167 6.49 -9.07 -3.63
N ILE A 168 6.36 -8.34 -4.76
CA ILE A 168 7.02 -8.72 -6.02
C ILE A 168 8.54 -8.79 -5.83
N VAL A 169 9.13 -7.74 -5.24
CA VAL A 169 10.58 -7.69 -5.00
C VAL A 169 11.02 -8.75 -3.99
N LEU A 170 10.24 -8.96 -2.92
CA LEU A 170 10.51 -10.05 -1.97
C LEU A 170 10.44 -11.42 -2.64
N GLY A 171 9.44 -11.65 -3.48
CA GLY A 171 9.28 -12.88 -4.25
C GLY A 171 10.46 -13.12 -5.19
N GLN A 172 10.90 -12.10 -5.91
CA GLN A 172 12.08 -12.17 -6.76
C GLN A 172 13.33 -12.59 -5.97
N LEU A 173 13.56 -12.01 -4.80
CA LEU A 173 14.71 -12.36 -3.96
C LEU A 173 14.58 -13.79 -3.38
N ALA A 174 13.40 -14.16 -2.87
CA ALA A 174 13.19 -15.43 -2.20
C ALA A 174 13.09 -16.63 -3.15
N LEU A 175 12.73 -16.42 -4.42
CA LEU A 175 12.42 -17.46 -5.40
C LEU A 175 13.34 -17.47 -6.62
N SER A 176 14.34 -16.57 -6.69
CA SER A 176 15.24 -16.43 -7.85
C SER A 176 16.02 -17.71 -8.18
N HIS A 177 16.14 -18.64 -7.24
CA HIS A 177 16.82 -19.92 -7.42
C HIS A 177 15.90 -21.04 -7.92
N LEU A 178 14.59 -20.77 -8.05
CA LEU A 178 13.62 -21.77 -8.53
C LEU A 178 13.43 -21.62 -10.03
N ASP A 179 13.64 -22.72 -10.75
CA ASP A 179 13.34 -22.80 -12.17
C ASP A 179 11.82 -22.71 -12.42
N GLY A 180 11.43 -22.05 -13.52
CA GLY A 180 10.04 -22.02 -13.97
C GLY A 180 9.16 -20.93 -13.36
N MET A 181 9.72 -19.95 -12.65
CA MET A 181 8.96 -18.75 -12.24
C MET A 181 8.74 -17.83 -13.44
N SER A 182 7.54 -17.84 -14.00
CA SER A 182 7.16 -17.00 -15.14
C SER A 182 6.67 -15.61 -14.75
N SER A 183 6.21 -15.43 -13.51
CA SER A 183 5.66 -14.18 -13.00
C SER A 183 5.68 -14.16 -11.47
N TYR A 184 5.64 -12.97 -10.90
CA TYR A 184 5.54 -12.70 -9.46
C TYR A 184 4.20 -12.03 -9.10
N LYS A 185 3.15 -12.31 -9.87
CA LYS A 185 1.79 -11.94 -9.50
C LYS A 185 1.36 -12.67 -8.23
N LEU A 186 0.43 -12.06 -7.49
CA LEU A 186 -0.02 -12.57 -6.20
C LEU A 186 -0.52 -14.01 -6.31
N GLU A 187 -1.34 -14.30 -7.31
CA GLU A 187 -1.95 -15.61 -7.53
C GLU A 187 -0.88 -16.70 -7.79
N ILE A 188 0.15 -16.36 -8.60
CA ILE A 188 1.23 -17.29 -8.93
C ILE A 188 2.12 -17.55 -7.71
N MET A 189 2.42 -16.52 -6.93
CA MET A 189 3.20 -16.69 -5.72
C MET A 189 2.42 -17.46 -4.64
N ALA A 190 1.14 -17.15 -4.48
CA ALA A 190 0.25 -17.84 -3.56
C ALA A 190 0.16 -19.34 -3.90
N GLU A 191 -0.08 -19.68 -5.18
CA GLU A 191 -0.09 -21.07 -5.65
C GLU A 191 1.25 -21.78 -5.34
N LYS A 192 2.39 -21.14 -5.64
CA LYS A 192 3.72 -21.68 -5.38
C LYS A 192 4.01 -21.93 -3.90
N PHE A 193 3.40 -21.14 -3.03
CA PHE A 193 3.55 -21.26 -1.58
C PHE A 193 2.48 -22.13 -0.91
N GLY A 194 1.47 -22.57 -1.68
CA GLY A 194 0.32 -23.32 -1.13
C GLY A 194 -0.58 -22.44 -0.26
N ILE A 195 -0.65 -21.16 -0.58
CA ILE A 195 -1.54 -20.19 0.06
C ILE A 195 -2.87 -20.23 -0.71
N GLU A 196 -3.95 -20.52 -0.01
CA GLU A 196 -5.30 -20.45 -0.57
C GLU A 196 -5.67 -18.97 -0.79
N LEU A 197 -6.22 -18.68 -1.98
CA LEU A 197 -6.78 -17.39 -2.33
C LEU A 197 -8.30 -17.56 -2.32
N ASP A 198 -8.92 -17.10 -1.25
CA ASP A 198 -10.37 -16.99 -1.17
C ASP A 198 -10.80 -15.68 -1.83
N ASP A 199 -11.75 -15.72 -2.75
CA ASP A 199 -12.32 -14.56 -3.44
C ASP A 199 -11.26 -13.56 -3.98
N ALA A 200 -10.51 -13.98 -5.00
CA ALA A 200 -9.59 -13.10 -5.72
C ALA A 200 -10.30 -11.80 -6.16
N HIS A 201 -9.64 -10.66 -5.92
CA HIS A 201 -10.14 -9.30 -6.17
C HIS A 201 -11.13 -8.77 -5.12
N ASP A 202 -11.06 -9.28 -3.90
CA ASP A 202 -11.53 -8.56 -2.72
C ASP A 202 -10.31 -8.05 -1.94
N ALA A 203 -10.25 -6.77 -1.69
CA ALA A 203 -9.07 -6.14 -1.06
C ALA A 203 -8.67 -6.80 0.28
N ASP A 204 -9.60 -7.29 1.09
CA ASP A 204 -9.27 -7.99 2.37
C ASP A 204 -8.61 -9.35 2.13
N ALA A 205 -9.10 -10.11 1.14
CA ALA A 205 -8.52 -11.39 0.74
C ALA A 205 -7.11 -11.18 0.17
N ASP A 206 -6.92 -10.18 -0.71
CA ASP A 206 -5.64 -9.85 -1.33
C ASP A 206 -4.61 -9.35 -0.29
N VAL A 207 -5.01 -8.54 0.69
CA VAL A 207 -4.15 -8.15 1.83
C VAL A 207 -3.75 -9.36 2.68
N THR A 208 -4.67 -10.30 2.90
CA THR A 208 -4.37 -11.53 3.64
C THR A 208 -3.36 -12.39 2.91
N ALA A 209 -3.56 -12.61 1.60
CA ALA A 209 -2.62 -13.37 0.77
C ALA A 209 -1.26 -12.68 0.67
N THR A 210 -1.23 -11.37 0.48
CA THR A 210 -0.02 -10.53 0.45
C THR A 210 0.78 -10.65 1.75
N THR A 211 0.11 -10.62 2.90
CA THR A 211 0.76 -10.82 4.21
C THR A 211 1.39 -12.21 4.31
N ASN A 212 0.68 -13.25 3.87
CA ASN A 212 1.16 -14.62 3.88
C ASN A 212 2.35 -14.82 2.92
N VAL A 213 2.30 -14.22 1.72
CA VAL A 213 3.42 -14.22 0.77
C VAL A 213 4.65 -13.55 1.40
N ALA A 214 4.48 -12.37 2.02
CA ALA A 214 5.57 -11.67 2.70
C ALA A 214 6.16 -12.51 3.83
N MET A 215 5.32 -13.21 4.61
CA MET A 215 5.74 -14.13 5.67
C MET A 215 6.61 -15.26 5.13
N VAL A 216 6.15 -15.96 4.08
CA VAL A 216 6.87 -17.10 3.50
C VAL A 216 8.20 -16.64 2.90
N CYS A 217 8.22 -15.54 2.17
CA CYS A 217 9.45 -14.96 1.62
C CYS A 217 10.44 -14.62 2.73
N SER A 218 9.98 -13.96 3.80
CA SER A 218 10.81 -13.60 4.96
C SER A 218 11.38 -14.84 5.65
N GLN A 219 10.57 -15.88 5.87
CA GLN A 219 11.02 -17.14 6.49
C GLN A 219 12.07 -17.84 5.62
N ARG A 220 11.88 -17.91 4.30
CA ARG A 220 12.85 -18.49 3.38
C ARG A 220 14.19 -17.76 3.42
N MET A 221 14.18 -16.44 3.42
CA MET A 221 15.40 -15.65 3.52
C MET A 221 16.14 -15.83 4.85
N ARG A 222 15.41 -15.99 5.96
CA ARG A 222 15.99 -16.27 7.27
C ARG A 222 16.57 -17.68 7.33
N ASN A 223 15.86 -18.68 6.85
CA ASN A 223 16.28 -20.08 6.89
C ASN A 223 17.47 -20.36 5.93
N ALA A 224 17.53 -19.72 4.78
CA ALA A 224 18.61 -19.85 3.84
C ALA A 224 19.97 -19.40 4.39
N SER A 225 19.97 -18.52 5.40
CA SER A 225 21.21 -18.07 6.07
C SER A 225 21.73 -19.03 7.13
N GLY A 226 20.96 -20.08 7.50
CA GLY A 226 21.32 -21.01 8.60
C GLY A 226 21.43 -20.34 9.98
N ILE A 227 20.91 -19.14 10.13
CA ILE A 227 21.03 -18.30 11.33
C ILE A 227 19.68 -18.24 12.01
N ASP A 228 19.47 -19.14 12.96
CA ASP A 228 18.22 -19.22 13.73
C ASP A 228 18.21 -18.27 14.94
N ASP A 229 19.37 -17.72 15.32
CA ASP A 229 19.56 -16.93 16.55
C ASP A 229 19.85 -15.43 16.31
N GLY A 230 19.80 -14.99 15.06
CA GLY A 230 20.11 -13.60 14.69
C GLY A 230 21.61 -13.25 14.74
N SER A 231 22.49 -14.20 14.99
CA SER A 231 23.92 -14.00 14.92
C SER A 231 24.43 -14.17 13.50
N MET A 232 24.69 -13.09 12.81
CA MET A 232 25.24 -13.08 11.47
C MET A 232 26.78 -13.23 11.56
N VAL A 233 27.29 -14.44 11.36
CA VAL A 233 28.72 -14.66 11.21
C VAL A 233 29.15 -14.30 9.79
N MET A 234 29.53 -13.06 9.58
CA MET A 234 30.21 -12.65 8.35
C MET A 234 31.62 -13.22 8.36
N THR A 235 31.86 -14.29 7.62
CA THR A 235 33.23 -14.69 7.30
C THR A 235 33.84 -13.62 6.43
N LYS A 236 34.76 -12.88 7.00
CA LYS A 236 35.55 -11.87 6.30
C LYS A 236 36.45 -12.61 5.32
N THR A 237 36.07 -12.70 4.06
CA THR A 237 36.99 -13.13 3.02
C THR A 237 38.04 -12.07 2.90
N GLU A 238 39.28 -12.40 3.30
CA GLU A 238 40.43 -11.54 3.07
C GLU A 238 40.62 -11.40 1.54
N LYS A 239 40.17 -10.28 0.98
CA LYS A 239 40.55 -9.90 -0.37
C LYS A 239 42.05 -9.58 -0.32
N SER A 240 42.87 -10.42 -0.91
CA SER A 240 44.26 -10.07 -1.20
C SER A 240 44.24 -8.79 -2.03
N ARG A 241 44.78 -7.71 -1.46
CA ARG A 241 44.96 -6.46 -2.19
C ARG A 241 46.07 -6.71 -3.22
N VAL A 242 45.70 -6.87 -4.47
CA VAL A 242 46.65 -6.81 -5.58
C VAL A 242 47.07 -5.34 -5.71
N HIS A 243 48.23 -5.01 -5.19
CA HIS A 243 48.84 -3.72 -5.48
C HIS A 243 49.36 -3.73 -6.91
N PHE A 244 48.64 -3.04 -7.81
CA PHE A 244 49.27 -2.66 -9.07
C PHE A 244 50.37 -1.65 -8.76
N LYS A 245 51.62 -2.07 -8.94
CA LYS A 245 52.73 -1.12 -9.08
C LYS A 245 52.68 -0.56 -10.48
N ILE A 246 52.54 0.76 -10.59
CA ILE A 246 52.78 1.53 -11.81
C ILE A 246 54.29 1.65 -12.00
#